data_6a10223cb30cc1c2306b80325914d929
#
_entry.id   6a10223cb30cc1c2306b80325914d929
#
_cell.length_a   1.000
_cell.length_b   1.000
_cell.length_c   1.000
_cell.angle_alpha   90.00
_cell.angle_beta   90.00
_cell.angle_gamma   90.00
#
_symmetry.space_group_name_H-M   'P 1'
#
loop_
_entity.id
_entity.type
_entity.pdbx_description
1 polymer ?
#
loop_
_entity_poly.entity_id
_entity_poly.type
_entity_poly.pdbx_seq_one_letter_code
_entity_poly.pdbx_strand_id
1 'polypeptide(L)'
;NPGIENVFSAAAFRYGHTTINSVLLRMDNEGQHMPQGDILLRDAFFNPSATTDVGGIEPYLIGMSTVVEQDFDCKVIDDLRNFLFGPPGAGGLDLVALNIQRGRERGLPDYNTIRTDYGMAPVTSFSQMTNDPLMNMALQNLYQDINALDPWVGMLSEDHMPDALFGPTAMTILSRQFTALRDGDRFYFENDPAFSPEEIGEIKTTRLADI
;
A
#
# COMPACT_ATOMS: atom_id res chain seq x y z
N ASN A 1 -1.74 -10.26 21.14
CA ASN A 1 -3.11 -9.97 20.75
C ASN A 1 -3.15 -9.68 19.23
N PRO A 2 -3.79 -10.51 18.40
CA PRO A 2 -3.88 -10.32 16.95
C PRO A 2 -4.98 -9.31 16.52
N GLY A 3 -5.54 -8.55 17.45
CA GLY A 3 -6.52 -7.51 17.12
C GLY A 3 -5.94 -6.48 16.16
N ILE A 4 -6.74 -6.08 15.15
CA ILE A 4 -6.33 -5.07 14.16
C ILE A 4 -6.44 -3.68 14.76
N GLU A 5 -5.32 -2.95 14.80
CA GLU A 5 -5.29 -1.57 15.26
C GLU A 5 -5.95 -0.63 14.24
N ASN A 6 -6.70 0.36 14.74
CA ASN A 6 -7.45 1.29 13.89
C ASN A 6 -6.54 2.05 12.91
N VAL A 7 -5.40 2.55 13.39
CA VAL A 7 -4.43 3.26 12.55
C VAL A 7 -3.81 2.37 11.48
N PHE A 8 -3.60 1.08 11.76
CA PHE A 8 -3.14 0.13 10.75
C PHE A 8 -4.16 0.02 9.62
N SER A 9 -5.43 -0.28 9.93
CA SER A 9 -6.46 -0.52 8.92
C SER A 9 -6.92 0.74 8.20
N ALA A 10 -6.98 1.89 8.89
CA ALA A 10 -7.52 3.12 8.33
C ALA A 10 -6.46 4.06 7.72
N ALA A 11 -5.17 3.82 8.00
CA ALA A 11 -4.07 4.62 7.47
C ALA A 11 -2.89 3.76 6.98
N ALA A 12 -2.09 3.15 7.86
CA ALA A 12 -0.80 2.57 7.49
C ALA A 12 -0.89 1.48 6.41
N PHE A 13 -1.82 0.54 6.50
CA PHE A 13 -1.97 -0.55 5.52
C PHE A 13 -2.67 -0.12 4.22
N ARG A 14 -2.99 1.17 4.07
CA ARG A 14 -3.48 1.76 2.82
C ARG A 14 -2.36 2.32 1.94
N TYR A 15 -1.13 2.07 2.30
CA TYR A 15 0.04 2.49 1.51
C TYR A 15 0.02 1.93 0.09
N GLY A 16 -0.47 0.70 -0.09
CA GLY A 16 -0.51 0.04 -1.39
C GLY A 16 -1.29 0.80 -2.47
N HIS A 17 -2.10 1.79 -2.09
CA HIS A 17 -2.77 2.65 -3.06
C HIS A 17 -1.79 3.57 -3.82
N THR A 18 -0.60 3.82 -3.29
CA THR A 18 0.44 4.63 -3.95
C THR A 18 1.34 3.81 -4.85
N THR A 19 1.46 2.49 -4.60
CA THR A 19 2.40 1.61 -5.31
C THR A 19 1.82 0.99 -6.59
N ILE A 20 0.56 1.26 -6.92
CA ILE A 20 -0.15 0.66 -8.05
C ILE A 20 0.23 1.35 -9.37
N ASN A 21 0.45 0.55 -10.41
CA ASN A 21 0.67 1.02 -11.78
C ASN A 21 -0.65 1.24 -12.53
N SER A 22 -0.65 2.20 -13.48
CA SER A 22 -1.81 2.49 -14.33
C SER A 22 -2.06 1.43 -15.41
N VAL A 23 -1.08 0.56 -15.67
CA VAL A 23 -1.16 -0.45 -16.73
C VAL A 23 -0.95 -1.82 -16.12
N LEU A 24 -1.83 -2.74 -16.45
CA LEU A 24 -1.70 -4.16 -16.18
C LEU A 24 -1.09 -4.81 -17.41
N LEU A 25 0.18 -5.22 -17.31
CA LEU A 25 0.88 -5.89 -18.41
C LEU A 25 0.34 -7.29 -18.62
N ARG A 26 0.24 -7.70 -19.87
CA ARG A 26 -0.06 -9.08 -20.28
C ARG A 26 1.13 -9.65 -21.03
N MET A 27 1.82 -10.60 -20.39
CA MET A 27 3.06 -11.17 -20.91
C MET A 27 2.89 -12.67 -21.14
N ASP A 28 3.60 -13.19 -22.15
CA ASP A 28 3.73 -14.61 -22.37
C ASP A 28 4.92 -15.22 -21.58
N ASN A 29 5.12 -16.55 -21.72
CA ASN A 29 6.20 -17.25 -21.03
C ASN A 29 7.61 -16.85 -21.52
N GLU A 30 7.71 -16.25 -22.70
CA GLU A 30 8.94 -15.74 -23.28
C GLU A 30 9.21 -14.28 -22.86
N GLY A 31 8.32 -13.68 -22.04
CA GLY A 31 8.43 -12.30 -21.59
C GLY A 31 8.08 -11.28 -22.67
N GLN A 32 7.27 -11.67 -23.68
CA GLN A 32 6.79 -10.75 -24.71
C GLN A 32 5.35 -10.33 -24.40
N HIS A 33 4.98 -9.12 -24.82
CA HIS A 33 3.60 -8.68 -24.70
C HIS A 33 2.65 -9.55 -25.51
N MET A 34 1.54 -9.91 -24.92
CA MET A 34 0.48 -10.66 -25.61
C MET A 34 -0.05 -9.85 -26.81
N PRO A 35 -0.44 -10.53 -27.92
CA PRO A 35 -0.97 -9.83 -29.11
C PRO A 35 -2.19 -8.95 -28.84
N GLN A 36 -2.94 -9.25 -27.79
CA GLN A 36 -4.12 -8.47 -27.35
C GLN A 36 -3.74 -7.15 -26.66
N GLY A 37 -2.44 -6.93 -26.40
CA GLY A 37 -1.93 -5.75 -25.70
C GLY A 37 -2.21 -5.72 -24.20
N ASP A 38 -1.75 -4.71 -23.51
CA ASP A 38 -1.96 -4.48 -22.10
C ASP A 38 -3.32 -3.80 -21.84
N ILE A 39 -3.76 -3.75 -20.57
CA ILE A 39 -5.00 -3.07 -20.19
C ILE A 39 -4.72 -1.96 -19.18
N LEU A 40 -5.42 -0.84 -19.31
CA LEU A 40 -5.39 0.21 -18.29
C LEU A 40 -6.16 -0.27 -17.05
N LEU A 41 -5.65 0.07 -15.87
CA LEU A 41 -6.30 -0.29 -14.60
C LEU A 41 -7.77 0.18 -14.57
N ARG A 42 -8.05 1.40 -15.05
CA ARG A 42 -9.41 1.95 -15.10
C ARG A 42 -10.38 1.13 -15.96
N ASP A 43 -9.88 0.43 -16.98
CA ASP A 43 -10.66 -0.40 -17.89
C ASP A 43 -10.80 -1.85 -17.39
N ALA A 44 -10.02 -2.22 -16.37
CA ALA A 44 -10.08 -3.53 -15.73
C ALA A 44 -11.14 -3.59 -14.61
N PHE A 45 -11.50 -2.44 -14.01
CA PHE A 45 -12.49 -2.41 -12.93
C PHE A 45 -13.85 -2.94 -13.40
N PHE A 46 -14.39 -3.94 -12.67
CA PHE A 46 -15.69 -4.59 -12.97
C PHE A 46 -15.79 -5.19 -14.37
N ASN A 47 -14.65 -5.49 -14.99
CA ASN A 47 -14.56 -6.07 -16.31
C ASN A 47 -13.99 -7.50 -16.25
N PRO A 48 -14.80 -8.52 -15.89
CA PRO A 48 -14.31 -9.91 -15.83
C PRO A 48 -13.88 -10.46 -17.19
N SER A 49 -14.37 -9.91 -18.31
CA SER A 49 -13.91 -10.31 -19.66
C SER A 49 -12.45 -9.99 -19.89
N ALA A 50 -11.87 -9.05 -19.16
CA ALA A 50 -10.43 -8.76 -19.19
C ALA A 50 -9.58 -10.00 -18.89
N THR A 51 -10.09 -10.95 -18.11
CA THR A 51 -9.40 -12.20 -17.78
C THR A 51 -9.89 -13.41 -18.58
N THR A 52 -11.14 -13.43 -19.03
CA THR A 52 -11.74 -14.59 -19.73
C THR A 52 -11.50 -14.55 -21.24
N ASP A 53 -11.51 -13.39 -21.85
CA ASP A 53 -11.48 -13.23 -23.31
C ASP A 53 -10.07 -13.22 -23.91
N VAL A 54 -9.03 -13.14 -23.07
CA VAL A 54 -7.64 -12.89 -23.50
C VAL A 54 -6.62 -13.88 -22.94
N GLY A 55 -6.98 -15.14 -22.77
CA GLY A 55 -6.05 -16.21 -22.40
C GLY A 55 -5.91 -16.46 -20.91
N GLY A 56 -6.88 -15.99 -20.09
CA GLY A 56 -6.89 -16.27 -18.67
C GLY A 56 -6.15 -15.25 -17.81
N ILE A 57 -5.82 -15.65 -16.59
CA ILE A 57 -5.13 -14.82 -15.59
C ILE A 57 -3.60 -14.88 -15.72
N GLU A 58 -3.07 -15.96 -16.30
CA GLU A 58 -1.63 -16.24 -16.34
C GLU A 58 -0.81 -15.11 -16.97
N PRO A 59 -1.22 -14.51 -18.12
CA PRO A 59 -0.49 -13.39 -18.69
C PRO A 59 -0.34 -12.19 -17.75
N TYR A 60 -1.33 -11.94 -16.90
CA TYR A 60 -1.25 -10.88 -15.89
C TYR A 60 -0.30 -11.22 -14.75
N LEU A 61 -0.29 -12.48 -14.29
CA LEU A 61 0.63 -12.92 -13.24
C LEU A 61 2.09 -12.79 -13.72
N ILE A 62 2.37 -13.17 -14.96
CA ILE A 62 3.68 -12.97 -15.58
C ILE A 62 3.99 -11.48 -15.72
N GLY A 63 3.04 -10.69 -16.22
CA GLY A 63 3.19 -9.23 -16.35
C GLY A 63 3.48 -8.54 -15.01
N MET A 64 2.76 -8.90 -13.96
CA MET A 64 3.00 -8.38 -12.60
C MET A 64 4.39 -8.74 -12.06
N SER A 65 4.97 -9.87 -12.47
CA SER A 65 6.33 -10.25 -12.07
C SER A 65 7.43 -9.48 -12.79
N THR A 66 7.11 -8.79 -13.88
CA THR A 66 8.08 -8.06 -14.73
C THR A 66 8.08 -6.54 -14.51
N VAL A 67 7.06 -6.00 -13.87
CA VAL A 67 6.90 -4.55 -13.66
C VAL A 67 7.31 -4.16 -12.25
N VAL A 68 8.04 -3.05 -12.14
CA VAL A 68 8.35 -2.44 -10.84
C VAL A 68 7.13 -1.64 -10.37
N GLU A 69 6.77 -1.80 -9.11
CA GLU A 69 5.71 -0.99 -8.48
C GLU A 69 6.08 0.50 -8.43
N GLN A 70 5.09 1.36 -8.24
CA GLN A 70 5.33 2.78 -8.01
C GLN A 70 5.93 3.00 -6.62
N ASP A 71 6.58 4.13 -6.42
CA ASP A 71 7.16 4.50 -5.13
C ASP A 71 6.10 4.63 -4.04
N PHE A 72 6.53 4.35 -2.81
CA PHE A 72 5.76 4.69 -1.63
C PHE A 72 5.90 6.18 -1.34
N ASP A 73 5.00 7.00 -1.85
CA ASP A 73 5.00 8.45 -1.67
C ASP A 73 3.56 9.03 -1.72
N CYS A 74 3.44 10.34 -1.75
CA CYS A 74 2.15 11.02 -1.85
C CYS A 74 1.56 11.06 -3.26
N LYS A 75 2.20 10.43 -4.26
CA LYS A 75 1.70 10.40 -5.62
C LYS A 75 0.85 9.15 -5.84
N VAL A 76 -0.33 9.35 -6.37
CA VAL A 76 -1.28 8.29 -6.69
C VAL A 76 -1.72 8.46 -8.13
N ILE A 77 -1.74 7.36 -8.88
CA ILE A 77 -2.13 7.37 -10.28
C ILE A 77 -3.55 7.91 -10.49
N ASP A 78 -3.78 8.47 -11.66
CA ASP A 78 -5.05 9.11 -12.01
C ASP A 78 -6.22 8.10 -12.06
N ASP A 79 -5.94 6.84 -12.39
CA ASP A 79 -6.92 5.75 -12.36
C ASP A 79 -7.59 5.56 -10.98
N LEU A 80 -6.87 5.87 -9.89
CA LEU A 80 -7.38 5.80 -8.53
C LEU A 80 -7.87 7.15 -7.99
N ARG A 81 -7.36 8.26 -8.53
CA ARG A 81 -7.74 9.61 -8.08
C ARG A 81 -9.00 10.13 -8.72
N ASN A 82 -9.25 9.82 -9.99
CA ASN A 82 -10.36 10.37 -10.76
C ASN A 82 -11.25 9.31 -11.39
N PHE A 83 -10.74 8.10 -11.60
CA PHE A 83 -11.41 7.03 -12.34
C PHE A 83 -11.73 5.80 -11.50
N LEU A 84 -11.58 5.86 -10.17
CA LEU A 84 -11.93 4.71 -9.34
C LEU A 84 -13.41 4.34 -9.55
N PHE A 85 -13.64 3.15 -10.13
CA PHE A 85 -14.95 2.59 -10.44
C PHE A 85 -15.77 3.34 -11.52
N GLY A 86 -15.14 4.17 -12.32
CA GLY A 86 -15.81 4.82 -13.44
C GLY A 86 -15.21 6.17 -13.84
N PRO A 87 -15.70 6.80 -14.90
CA PRO A 87 -15.25 8.11 -15.31
C PRO A 87 -15.74 9.22 -14.35
N PRO A 88 -15.04 10.38 -14.31
CA PRO A 88 -15.47 11.54 -13.54
C PRO A 88 -16.92 11.95 -13.85
N GLY A 89 -17.72 12.16 -12.82
CA GLY A 89 -19.13 12.51 -12.96
C GLY A 89 -20.08 11.35 -13.24
N ALA A 90 -19.57 10.14 -13.46
CA ALA A 90 -20.34 8.93 -13.71
C ALA A 90 -19.83 7.73 -12.89
N GLY A 91 -19.62 7.97 -11.59
CA GLY A 91 -19.13 6.94 -10.64
C GLY A 91 -17.66 7.07 -10.26
N GLY A 92 -16.87 7.88 -10.97
CA GLY A 92 -15.46 8.11 -10.67
C GLY A 92 -15.28 8.72 -9.27
N LEU A 93 -14.51 8.02 -8.42
CA LEU A 93 -14.21 8.42 -7.06
C LEU A 93 -12.72 8.76 -6.95
N ASP A 94 -12.39 9.59 -5.95
CA ASP A 94 -11.02 9.90 -5.55
C ASP A 94 -10.64 9.04 -4.32
N LEU A 95 -9.82 8.02 -4.55
CA LEU A 95 -9.38 7.11 -3.47
C LEU A 95 -8.50 7.84 -2.44
N VAL A 96 -7.75 8.85 -2.84
CA VAL A 96 -6.91 9.65 -1.92
C VAL A 96 -7.80 10.40 -0.93
N ALA A 97 -8.82 11.10 -1.45
CA ALA A 97 -9.79 11.80 -0.62
C ALA A 97 -10.54 10.82 0.30
N LEU A 98 -10.92 9.63 -0.20
CA LEU A 98 -11.56 8.58 0.59
C LEU A 98 -10.65 8.06 1.71
N ASN A 99 -9.35 7.93 1.49
CA ASN A 99 -8.40 7.48 2.53
C ASN A 99 -8.29 8.50 3.66
N ILE A 100 -8.15 9.79 3.33
CA ILE A 100 -8.12 10.89 4.31
C ILE A 100 -9.43 10.93 5.09
N GLN A 101 -10.55 10.95 4.38
CA GLN A 101 -11.89 10.98 4.99
C GLN A 101 -12.12 9.77 5.91
N ARG A 102 -11.68 8.58 5.50
CA ARG A 102 -11.82 7.37 6.31
C ARG A 102 -11.02 7.43 7.62
N GLY A 103 -9.83 8.00 7.61
CA GLY A 103 -9.06 8.23 8.84
C GLY A 103 -9.82 9.13 9.82
N ARG A 104 -10.37 10.23 9.33
CA ARG A 104 -11.17 11.18 10.12
C ARG A 104 -12.47 10.55 10.64
N GLU A 105 -13.22 9.83 9.82
CA GLU A 105 -14.46 9.12 10.21
C GLU A 105 -14.21 8.03 11.26
N ARG A 106 -13.05 7.39 11.22
CA ARG A 106 -12.64 6.38 12.21
C ARG A 106 -12.05 6.99 13.47
N GLY A 107 -12.00 8.31 13.58
CA GLY A 107 -11.51 9.01 14.76
C GLY A 107 -10.01 8.86 14.96
N LEU A 108 -9.23 8.72 13.89
CA LEU A 108 -7.78 8.76 14.02
C LEU A 108 -7.35 10.15 14.50
N PRO A 109 -6.48 10.26 15.50
CA PRO A 109 -5.87 11.50 15.88
C PRO A 109 -4.90 12.01 14.80
N ASP A 110 -4.32 13.16 15.00
CA ASP A 110 -3.30 13.71 14.11
C ASP A 110 -2.02 12.85 14.09
N TYR A 111 -1.19 13.10 13.09
CA TYR A 111 0.04 12.36 12.84
C TYR A 111 1.01 12.38 14.04
N ASN A 112 1.19 13.52 14.72
CA ASN A 112 2.08 13.62 15.88
C ASN A 112 1.58 12.83 17.09
N THR A 113 0.28 12.82 17.30
CA THR A 113 -0.35 11.99 18.34
C THR A 113 -0.10 10.51 18.06
N ILE A 114 -0.28 10.06 16.81
CA ILE A 114 0.08 8.67 16.42
C ILE A 114 1.55 8.37 16.70
N ARG A 115 2.48 9.25 16.31
CA ARG A 115 3.90 9.05 16.59
C ARG A 115 4.16 8.85 18.09
N THR A 116 3.57 9.70 18.90
CA THR A 116 3.72 9.65 20.36
C THR A 116 3.15 8.35 20.94
N ASP A 117 1.97 7.93 20.49
CA ASP A 117 1.34 6.67 20.91
C ASP A 117 2.17 5.44 20.57
N TYR A 118 2.99 5.53 19.52
CA TYR A 118 3.94 4.48 19.11
C TYR A 118 5.36 4.68 19.69
N GLY A 119 5.53 5.59 20.64
CA GLY A 119 6.79 5.85 21.34
C GLY A 119 7.83 6.63 20.54
N MET A 120 7.43 7.27 19.46
CA MET A 120 8.28 8.15 18.66
C MET A 120 8.16 9.60 19.11
N ALA A 121 9.23 10.37 18.97
CA ALA A 121 9.17 11.81 19.22
C ALA A 121 8.27 12.50 18.17
N PRO A 122 7.41 13.46 18.58
CA PRO A 122 6.68 14.27 17.63
C PRO A 122 7.65 15.12 16.81
N VAL A 123 7.27 15.44 15.57
CA VAL A 123 7.99 16.39 14.72
C VAL A 123 7.45 17.81 14.96
N THR A 124 8.31 18.82 14.87
CA THR A 124 7.95 20.21 15.13
C THR A 124 7.77 21.05 13.87
N SER A 125 8.13 20.47 12.71
CA SER A 125 7.95 21.10 11.40
C SER A 125 7.89 20.05 10.31
N PHE A 126 7.30 20.39 9.17
CA PHE A 126 7.27 19.50 8.00
C PHE A 126 8.68 19.19 7.45
N SER A 127 9.65 20.10 7.63
CA SER A 127 11.06 19.88 7.22
C SER A 127 11.80 18.83 8.06
N GLN A 128 11.23 18.34 9.15
CA GLN A 128 11.76 17.20 9.89
C GLN A 128 11.24 15.86 9.35
N MET A 129 10.23 15.88 8.48
CA MET A 129 9.63 14.68 7.92
C MET A 129 10.26 14.30 6.59
N THR A 130 10.56 15.31 5.77
CA THR A 130 11.08 15.11 4.43
C THR A 130 12.09 16.19 4.05
N ASN A 131 13.11 15.77 3.31
CA ASN A 131 14.10 16.64 2.69
C ASN A 131 13.63 17.21 1.34
N ASP A 132 12.48 16.78 0.80
CA ASP A 132 11.92 17.33 -0.43
C ASP A 132 11.31 18.72 -0.17
N PRO A 133 11.89 19.81 -0.72
CA PRO A 133 11.41 21.15 -0.50
C PRO A 133 10.02 21.41 -1.11
N LEU A 134 9.65 20.70 -2.18
CA LEU A 134 8.34 20.84 -2.81
C LEU A 134 7.25 20.19 -1.94
N MET A 135 7.52 19.02 -1.40
CA MET A 135 6.64 18.34 -0.45
C MET A 135 6.46 19.19 0.81
N ASN A 136 7.55 19.69 1.36
CA ASN A 136 7.55 20.59 2.53
C ASN A 136 6.64 21.81 2.33
N MET A 137 6.82 22.49 1.19
CA MET A 137 6.02 23.66 0.85
C MET A 137 4.54 23.30 0.63
N ALA A 138 4.26 22.15 0.01
CA ALA A 138 2.89 21.69 -0.20
C ALA A 138 2.18 21.40 1.14
N LEU A 139 2.84 20.67 2.04
CA LEU A 139 2.30 20.37 3.37
C LEU A 139 2.08 21.65 4.18
N GLN A 140 3.03 22.58 4.16
CA GLN A 140 2.90 23.86 4.85
C GLN A 140 1.71 24.69 4.33
N ASN A 141 1.50 24.70 3.03
CA ASN A 141 0.39 25.44 2.42
C ASN A 141 -0.97 24.80 2.71
N LEU A 142 -1.05 23.47 2.73
CA LEU A 142 -2.30 22.72 2.93
C LEU A 142 -2.72 22.64 4.39
N TYR A 143 -1.78 22.28 5.27
CA TYR A 143 -2.08 22.01 6.68
C TYR A 143 -1.77 23.20 7.60
N GLN A 144 -0.79 24.04 7.26
CA GLN A 144 -0.33 25.20 8.04
C GLN A 144 0.25 24.83 9.41
N ASP A 145 -0.39 23.91 10.14
CA ASP A 145 0.04 23.38 11.45
C ASP A 145 0.36 21.90 11.31
N ILE A 146 1.55 21.50 11.76
CA ILE A 146 2.01 20.10 11.76
C ILE A 146 1.11 19.20 12.61
N ASN A 147 0.45 19.73 13.64
CA ASN A 147 -0.49 18.99 14.48
C ASN A 147 -1.90 18.86 13.87
N ALA A 148 -2.13 19.42 12.69
CA ALA A 148 -3.34 19.18 11.91
C ALA A 148 -3.17 18.09 10.83
N LEU A 149 -1.95 17.54 10.69
CA LEU A 149 -1.61 16.60 9.62
C LEU A 149 -2.32 15.25 9.80
N ASP A 150 -3.04 14.84 8.77
CA ASP A 150 -3.68 13.52 8.74
C ASP A 150 -2.61 12.40 8.76
N PRO A 151 -2.80 11.31 9.54
CA PRO A 151 -1.79 10.26 9.71
C PRO A 151 -1.38 9.59 8.40
N TRP A 152 -2.32 9.30 7.51
CA TRP A 152 -2.03 8.66 6.22
C TRP A 152 -1.14 9.55 5.35
N VAL A 153 -1.44 10.84 5.25
CA VAL A 153 -0.62 11.81 4.51
C VAL A 153 0.74 11.96 5.17
N GLY A 154 0.79 12.05 6.51
CA GLY A 154 2.04 12.15 7.25
C GLY A 154 2.98 10.98 6.98
N MET A 155 2.47 9.74 7.04
CA MET A 155 3.26 8.53 6.78
C MET A 155 3.79 8.47 5.35
N LEU A 156 3.01 8.91 4.35
CA LEU A 156 3.42 8.94 2.95
C LEU A 156 4.42 10.06 2.62
N SER A 157 4.49 11.07 3.48
CA SER A 157 5.38 12.23 3.28
C SER A 157 6.72 12.09 3.99
N GLU A 158 6.92 11.07 4.80
CA GLU A 158 8.21 10.82 5.46
C GLU A 158 9.28 10.39 4.46
N ASP A 159 10.51 10.88 4.65
CA ASP A 159 11.65 10.25 3.99
C ASP A 159 11.75 8.78 4.41
N HIS A 160 12.09 7.92 3.47
CA HIS A 160 12.27 6.50 3.74
C HIS A 160 13.46 6.27 4.67
N MET A 161 13.37 5.25 5.51
CA MET A 161 14.52 4.77 6.26
C MET A 161 15.55 4.16 5.30
N PRO A 162 16.84 4.19 5.62
CA PRO A 162 17.85 3.53 4.81
C PRO A 162 17.50 2.06 4.53
N ASP A 163 17.60 1.65 3.26
CA ASP A 163 17.31 0.30 2.78
C ASP A 163 15.87 -0.20 3.10
N ALA A 164 14.93 0.72 3.29
CA ALA A 164 13.53 0.41 3.59
C ALA A 164 12.57 1.09 2.62
N LEU A 165 11.42 0.46 2.40
CA LEU A 165 10.32 1.00 1.59
C LEU A 165 9.57 2.14 2.30
N PHE A 166 9.67 2.23 3.63
CA PHE A 166 8.82 3.10 4.44
C PHE A 166 9.64 4.09 5.28
N GLY A 167 9.03 5.21 5.60
CA GLY A 167 9.47 6.09 6.66
C GLY A 167 9.22 5.47 8.06
N PRO A 168 9.78 6.08 9.12
CA PRO A 168 9.81 5.48 10.46
C PRO A 168 8.41 5.21 11.05
N THR A 169 7.42 6.07 10.79
CA THR A 169 6.08 5.90 11.37
C THR A 169 5.34 4.72 10.75
N ALA A 170 5.30 4.66 9.41
CA ALA A 170 4.68 3.53 8.70
C ALA A 170 5.37 2.22 9.04
N MET A 171 6.72 2.19 9.04
CA MET A 171 7.51 1.01 9.39
C MET A 171 7.16 0.50 10.79
N THR A 172 7.08 1.38 11.78
CA THR A 172 6.79 1.01 13.17
C THR A 172 5.39 0.40 13.31
N ILE A 173 4.37 1.02 12.70
CA ILE A 173 2.99 0.55 12.78
C ILE A 173 2.82 -0.80 12.07
N LEU A 174 3.33 -0.92 10.85
CA LEU A 174 3.24 -2.14 10.05
C LEU A 174 3.96 -3.31 10.72
N SER A 175 5.21 -3.09 11.16
CA SER A 175 6.00 -4.13 11.83
C SER A 175 5.34 -4.61 13.12
N ARG A 176 4.83 -3.68 13.94
CA ARG A 176 4.11 -4.03 15.18
C ARG A 176 2.86 -4.85 14.89
N GLN A 177 2.04 -4.43 13.93
CA GLN A 177 0.80 -5.13 13.64
C GLN A 177 1.04 -6.51 13.02
N PHE A 178 1.93 -6.61 12.04
CA PHE A 178 2.23 -7.91 11.42
C PHE A 178 2.90 -8.88 12.41
N THR A 179 3.76 -8.39 13.29
CA THR A 179 4.30 -9.20 14.39
C THR A 179 3.18 -9.71 15.31
N ALA A 180 2.25 -8.84 15.69
CA ALA A 180 1.12 -9.23 16.54
C ALA A 180 0.18 -10.24 15.86
N LEU A 181 -0.03 -10.11 14.54
CA LEU A 181 -0.81 -11.07 13.75
C LEU A 181 -0.10 -12.44 13.70
N ARG A 182 1.19 -12.46 13.32
CA ARG A 182 1.98 -13.68 13.27
C ARG A 182 2.00 -14.40 14.62
N ASP A 183 2.35 -13.68 15.68
CA ASP A 183 2.54 -14.27 17.02
C ASP A 183 1.20 -14.65 17.69
N GLY A 184 0.10 -14.03 17.24
CA GLY A 184 -1.24 -14.32 17.73
C GLY A 184 -2.02 -15.35 16.91
N ASP A 185 -1.51 -15.76 15.77
CA ASP A 185 -2.10 -16.77 14.92
C ASP A 185 -1.69 -18.17 15.39
N ARG A 186 -2.64 -18.92 15.91
CA ARG A 186 -2.41 -20.31 16.33
C ARG A 186 -2.15 -21.28 15.19
N PHE A 187 -2.46 -20.89 13.97
CA PHE A 187 -2.23 -21.67 12.75
C PHE A 187 -1.03 -21.15 11.94
N TYR A 188 -0.25 -20.24 12.52
CA TYR A 188 0.99 -19.82 11.84
C TYR A 188 1.91 -21.03 11.71
N PHE A 189 2.30 -21.34 10.49
CA PHE A 189 2.92 -22.62 10.14
C PHE A 189 4.16 -22.99 10.97
N GLU A 190 4.94 -22.01 11.46
CA GLU A 190 6.09 -22.27 12.33
C GLU A 190 5.71 -22.71 13.74
N ASN A 191 4.48 -22.41 14.18
CA ASN A 191 3.97 -22.71 15.51
C ASN A 191 2.92 -23.84 15.50
N ASP A 192 2.46 -24.26 14.33
CA ASP A 192 1.45 -25.29 14.17
C ASP A 192 2.09 -26.67 14.30
N PRO A 193 1.72 -27.48 15.33
CA PRO A 193 2.29 -28.81 15.53
C PRO A 193 1.88 -29.82 14.44
N ALA A 194 0.99 -29.45 13.51
CA ALA A 194 0.62 -30.30 12.39
C ALA A 194 1.74 -30.42 11.34
N PHE A 195 2.67 -29.46 11.30
CA PHE A 195 3.78 -29.47 10.32
C PHE A 195 5.04 -30.09 10.93
N SER A 196 5.69 -30.95 10.16
CA SER A 196 7.04 -31.45 10.45
C SER A 196 8.11 -30.38 10.21
N PRO A 197 9.33 -30.51 10.78
CA PRO A 197 10.43 -29.62 10.46
C PRO A 197 10.79 -29.55 8.97
N GLU A 198 10.63 -30.66 8.25
CA GLU A 198 10.86 -30.76 6.80
C GLU A 198 9.84 -29.91 6.03
N GLU A 199 8.55 -30.04 6.33
CA GLU A 199 7.47 -29.24 5.73
C GLU A 199 7.62 -27.75 6.02
N ILE A 200 7.99 -27.38 7.24
CA ILE A 200 8.31 -25.97 7.59
C ILE A 200 9.49 -25.47 6.75
N GLY A 201 10.52 -26.30 6.55
CA GLY A 201 11.66 -25.98 5.72
C GLY A 201 11.26 -25.75 4.26
N GLU A 202 10.41 -26.60 3.71
CA GLU A 202 9.86 -26.49 2.36
C GLU A 202 9.04 -25.20 2.20
N ILE A 203 8.11 -24.92 3.11
CA ILE A 203 7.30 -23.68 3.09
C ILE A 203 8.20 -22.44 3.10
N LYS A 204 9.25 -22.40 3.94
CA LYS A 204 10.16 -21.27 4.04
C LYS A 204 10.98 -21.02 2.77
N THR A 205 11.22 -22.04 1.97
CA THR A 205 12.00 -21.95 0.74
C THR A 205 11.15 -21.79 -0.51
N THR A 206 9.85 -22.08 -0.43
CA THR A 206 8.91 -21.94 -1.55
C THR A 206 8.67 -20.46 -1.87
N ARG A 207 8.90 -20.09 -3.12
CA ARG A 207 8.65 -18.76 -3.64
C ARG A 207 7.38 -18.76 -4.49
N LEU A 208 6.80 -17.57 -4.70
CA LEU A 208 5.63 -17.44 -5.60
C LEU A 208 5.92 -17.97 -7.00
N ALA A 209 7.15 -17.86 -7.47
CA ALA A 209 7.58 -18.42 -8.77
C ALA A 209 7.70 -19.96 -8.79
N ASP A 210 7.62 -20.61 -7.65
CA ASP A 210 7.70 -22.09 -7.53
C ASP A 210 6.28 -22.73 -7.55
N ILE A 211 5.22 -21.90 -7.47
CA ILE A 211 3.79 -22.28 -7.49
C ILE A 211 3.21 -22.06 -8.89
#